data_73af2866e39862963c0e2a87b47fa7ac
#
_entry.id   73af2866e39862963c0e2a87b47fa7ac
#
_cell.length_a   1.000
_cell.length_b   1.000
_cell.length_c   1.000
_cell.angle_alpha   90.00
_cell.angle_beta   90.00
_cell.angle_gamma   90.00
#
_symmetry.space_group_name_H-M   'P 1'
#
loop_
_entity.id
_entity.type
_entity.pdbx_description
1 polymer ?
#
loop_
_entity_poly.entity_id
_entity_poly.type
_entity_poly.pdbx_seq_one_letter_code
_entity_poly.pdbx_strand_id
1 'polypeptide(L)'
;MPGLYAHEKQYGIRFVISGATLFFFGAGLAFWSAPRALEFLLDVGGQQFVPLLSPAPYISFLVKMLVAFGLGFQFPIILILAQQLGLVDSDQLKAGRRYAVVGIVVLVAILTPSGDPITLGVLSVPMYLFYEASIIFGWLKKRKAKKQAAKV
;
A
#
# COMPACT_ATOMS: atom_id res chain seq x y z
N MET A 1 -20.66 -8.50 -16.83
CA MET A 1 -21.59 -8.18 -15.75
C MET A 1 -22.70 -7.32 -16.30
N PRO A 2 -23.90 -7.85 -16.49
CA PRO A 2 -25.04 -7.08 -16.97
C PRO A 2 -25.66 -6.37 -15.77
N GLY A 3 -25.59 -5.03 -15.74
CA GLY A 3 -26.27 -4.23 -14.72
C GLY A 3 -25.59 -2.96 -14.23
N LEU A 4 -24.34 -2.68 -14.62
CA LEU A 4 -23.70 -1.42 -14.27
C LEU A 4 -24.02 -0.36 -15.35
N TYR A 5 -24.59 0.77 -14.92
CA TYR A 5 -24.76 1.95 -15.77
C TYR A 5 -23.41 2.35 -16.39
N ALA A 6 -23.44 2.84 -17.64
CA ALA A 6 -22.24 3.20 -18.40
C ALA A 6 -21.28 4.14 -17.65
N HIS A 7 -21.80 4.93 -16.72
CA HIS A 7 -21.05 5.86 -15.88
C HIS A 7 -20.24 5.15 -14.77
N GLU A 8 -20.78 4.06 -14.20
CA GLU A 8 -20.09 3.25 -13.17
C GLU A 8 -18.96 2.40 -13.76
N LYS A 9 -19.11 1.98 -15.03
CA LYS A 9 -18.09 1.20 -15.75
C LYS A 9 -16.78 1.96 -15.92
N GLN A 10 -16.83 3.28 -16.17
CA GLN A 10 -15.63 4.11 -16.25
C GLN A 10 -14.89 4.25 -14.91
N TYR A 11 -15.62 4.35 -13.81
CA TYR A 11 -15.03 4.39 -12.46
C TYR A 11 -14.39 3.05 -12.10
N GLY A 12 -15.06 1.94 -12.43
CA GLY A 12 -14.54 0.59 -12.22
C GLY A 12 -13.23 0.33 -13.00
N ILE A 13 -13.16 0.73 -14.26
CA ILE A 13 -11.97 0.59 -15.09
C ILE A 13 -10.81 1.42 -14.53
N ARG A 14 -11.05 2.67 -14.17
CA ARG A 14 -10.01 3.52 -13.54
C ARG A 14 -9.50 2.93 -12.23
N PHE A 15 -10.38 2.36 -11.44
CA PHE A 15 -10.03 1.69 -10.19
C PHE A 15 -9.14 0.48 -10.43
N VAL A 16 -9.48 -0.37 -11.40
CA VAL A 16 -8.69 -1.55 -11.76
C VAL A 16 -7.31 -1.14 -12.29
N ILE A 17 -7.25 -0.14 -13.18
CA ILE A 17 -5.98 0.36 -13.72
C ILE A 17 -5.10 0.93 -12.60
N SER A 18 -5.67 1.73 -11.70
CA SER A 18 -4.94 2.27 -10.56
C SER A 18 -4.42 1.16 -9.64
N GLY A 19 -5.24 0.13 -9.39
CA GLY A 19 -4.86 -1.05 -8.62
C GLY A 19 -3.70 -1.82 -9.25
N ALA A 20 -3.80 -2.07 -10.54
CA ALA A 20 -2.74 -2.75 -11.28
C ALA A 20 -1.42 -1.93 -11.24
N THR A 21 -1.50 -0.62 -11.47
CA THR A 21 -0.34 0.26 -11.43
C THR A 21 0.33 0.25 -10.05
N LEU A 22 -0.46 0.37 -8.98
CA LEU A 22 0.06 0.31 -7.61
C LEU A 22 0.64 -1.07 -7.27
N PHE A 23 0.03 -2.14 -7.75
CA PHE A 23 0.54 -3.49 -7.56
C PHE A 23 1.93 -3.65 -8.18
N PHE A 24 2.09 -3.24 -9.46
CA PHE A 24 3.39 -3.30 -10.14
C PHE A 24 4.42 -2.37 -9.49
N PHE A 25 4.01 -1.22 -9.02
CA PHE A 25 4.88 -0.31 -8.27
C PHE A 25 5.36 -0.94 -6.96
N GLY A 26 4.45 -1.57 -6.20
CA GLY A 26 4.78 -2.31 -4.98
C GLY A 26 5.73 -3.48 -5.26
N ALA A 27 5.46 -4.27 -6.31
CA ALA A 27 6.33 -5.36 -6.73
C ALA A 27 7.74 -4.86 -7.14
N GLY A 28 7.83 -3.74 -7.85
CA GLY A 28 9.10 -3.10 -8.18
C GLY A 28 9.89 -2.67 -6.96
N LEU A 29 9.23 -2.08 -5.96
CA LEU A 29 9.85 -1.74 -4.68
C LEU A 29 10.29 -2.97 -3.90
N ALA A 30 9.52 -4.06 -3.91
CA ALA A 30 9.91 -5.33 -3.30
C ALA A 30 11.20 -5.86 -3.92
N PHE A 31 11.25 -5.88 -5.25
CA PHE A 31 12.43 -6.33 -5.99
C PHE A 31 13.66 -5.48 -5.68
N TRP A 32 13.48 -4.17 -5.57
CA TRP A 32 14.56 -3.23 -5.24
C TRP A 32 15.02 -3.36 -3.77
N SER A 33 14.11 -3.64 -2.83
CA SER A 33 14.42 -3.72 -1.39
C SER A 33 14.92 -5.10 -0.97
N ALA A 34 14.57 -6.17 -1.69
CA ALA A 34 14.90 -7.55 -1.31
C ALA A 34 16.40 -7.82 -1.11
N PRO A 35 17.33 -7.36 -1.99
CA PRO A 35 18.75 -7.54 -1.77
C PRO A 35 19.25 -6.83 -0.50
N ARG A 36 18.74 -5.63 -0.23
CA ARG A 36 19.11 -4.84 0.96
C ARG A 36 18.62 -5.46 2.26
N ALA A 37 17.40 -6.01 2.22
CA ALA A 37 16.85 -6.76 3.34
C ALA A 37 17.69 -8.01 3.64
N LEU A 38 18.14 -8.70 2.59
CA LEU A 38 18.97 -9.87 2.71
C LEU A 38 20.36 -9.52 3.26
N GLU A 39 21.01 -8.46 2.74
CA GLU A 39 22.29 -7.96 3.25
C GLU A 39 22.19 -7.63 4.74
N PHE A 40 21.13 -6.92 5.16
CA PHE A 40 20.89 -6.60 6.56
C PHE A 40 20.73 -7.86 7.42
N LEU A 41 19.96 -8.84 6.95
CA LEU A 41 19.77 -10.11 7.67
C LEU A 41 21.07 -10.86 7.87
N LEU A 42 21.93 -10.90 6.83
CA LEU A 42 23.23 -11.55 6.87
C LEU A 42 24.21 -10.83 7.81
N ASP A 43 24.17 -9.49 7.82
CA ASP A 43 25.04 -8.65 8.66
C ASP A 43 24.68 -8.80 10.16
N VAL A 44 23.39 -8.79 10.49
CA VAL A 44 22.89 -9.01 11.86
C VAL A 44 23.11 -10.45 12.34
N GLY A 45 23.06 -11.43 11.43
CA GLY A 45 23.29 -12.84 11.73
C GLY A 45 24.74 -13.19 12.10
N GLY A 46 25.70 -12.28 11.83
CA GLY A 46 27.12 -12.43 12.13
C GLY A 46 27.84 -13.49 11.25
N GLN A 47 29.16 -13.50 11.33
CA GLN A 47 30.03 -14.39 10.52
C GLN A 47 29.87 -15.90 10.79
N GLN A 48 29.03 -16.28 11.75
CA GLN A 48 28.81 -17.69 12.08
C GLN A 48 27.81 -18.39 11.15
N PHE A 49 27.04 -17.63 10.40
CA PHE A 49 26.19 -18.18 9.34
C PHE A 49 26.93 -18.11 8.02
N VAL A 50 27.61 -19.16 7.63
CA VAL A 50 27.97 -19.36 6.22
C VAL A 50 26.65 -19.49 5.47
N PRO A 51 26.24 -18.50 4.68
CA PRO A 51 25.00 -18.61 3.95
C PRO A 51 25.21 -19.67 2.86
N LEU A 52 24.77 -20.88 3.11
CA LEU A 52 24.43 -21.79 2.03
C LEU A 52 23.21 -21.18 1.34
N LEU A 53 23.46 -20.14 0.56
CA LEU A 53 22.46 -19.47 -0.27
C LEU A 53 21.99 -20.45 -1.34
N SER A 54 21.20 -21.41 -0.90
CA SER A 54 20.46 -22.25 -1.82
C SER A 54 19.50 -21.38 -2.60
N PRO A 55 19.43 -21.47 -3.94
CA PRO A 55 18.55 -20.64 -4.77
C PRO A 55 17.08 -20.74 -4.36
N ALA A 56 16.63 -21.89 -3.89
CA ALA A 56 15.24 -22.14 -3.52
C ALA A 56 14.73 -21.29 -2.35
N PRO A 57 15.41 -21.17 -1.20
CA PRO A 57 15.02 -20.24 -0.13
C PRO A 57 15.00 -18.79 -0.57
N TYR A 58 15.96 -18.34 -1.39
CA TYR A 58 16.02 -16.99 -1.89
C TYR A 58 14.81 -16.64 -2.79
N ILE A 59 14.48 -17.53 -3.72
CA ILE A 59 13.31 -17.36 -4.60
C ILE A 59 12.03 -17.33 -3.76
N SER A 60 11.90 -18.24 -2.79
CA SER A 60 10.74 -18.25 -1.90
C SER A 60 10.61 -16.95 -1.10
N PHE A 61 11.71 -16.40 -0.58
CA PHE A 61 11.74 -15.11 0.10
C PHE A 61 11.32 -13.98 -0.84
N LEU A 62 11.89 -13.93 -2.05
CA LEU A 62 11.57 -12.92 -3.05
C LEU A 62 10.09 -12.94 -3.46
N VAL A 63 9.53 -14.12 -3.70
CA VAL A 63 8.09 -14.28 -4.04
C VAL A 63 7.22 -13.78 -2.89
N LYS A 64 7.53 -14.15 -1.65
CA LYS A 64 6.79 -13.65 -0.47
C LYS A 64 6.85 -12.13 -0.35
N MET A 65 8.01 -11.53 -0.60
CA MET A 65 8.19 -10.09 -0.63
C MET A 65 7.35 -9.42 -1.72
N LEU A 66 7.38 -9.95 -2.94
CA LEU A 66 6.58 -9.44 -4.07
C LEU A 66 5.08 -9.46 -3.75
N VAL A 67 4.59 -10.56 -3.18
CA VAL A 67 3.19 -10.71 -2.79
C VAL A 67 2.84 -9.73 -1.66
N ALA A 68 3.67 -9.64 -0.63
CA ALA A 68 3.45 -8.76 0.52
C ALA A 68 3.37 -7.28 0.09
N PHE A 69 4.31 -6.83 -0.72
CA PHE A 69 4.33 -5.46 -1.24
C PHE A 69 3.16 -5.22 -2.21
N GLY A 70 2.93 -6.14 -3.15
CA GLY A 70 1.81 -6.03 -4.09
C GLY A 70 0.46 -5.90 -3.38
N LEU A 71 0.20 -6.72 -2.36
CA LEU A 71 -1.02 -6.64 -1.55
C LEU A 71 -1.04 -5.40 -0.66
N GLY A 72 0.08 -5.04 -0.04
CA GLY A 72 0.19 -3.84 0.80
C GLY A 72 -0.17 -2.57 0.03
N PHE A 73 0.27 -2.46 -1.21
CA PHE A 73 -0.05 -1.32 -2.08
C PHE A 73 -1.51 -1.29 -2.57
N GLN A 74 -2.29 -2.34 -2.35
CA GLN A 74 -3.75 -2.29 -2.57
C GLN A 74 -4.49 -1.54 -1.47
N PHE A 75 -3.92 -1.45 -0.25
CA PHE A 75 -4.57 -0.82 0.90
C PHE A 75 -5.00 0.65 0.65
N PRO A 76 -4.19 1.53 0.04
CA PRO A 76 -4.60 2.90 -0.27
C PRO A 76 -5.80 2.99 -1.20
N ILE A 77 -5.92 2.07 -2.14
CA ILE A 77 -7.04 2.02 -3.09
C ILE A 77 -8.33 1.64 -2.37
N ILE A 78 -8.25 0.70 -1.44
CA ILE A 78 -9.39 0.31 -0.59
C ILE A 78 -9.87 1.52 0.22
N LEU A 79 -8.95 2.33 0.75
CA LEU A 79 -9.31 3.56 1.47
C LEU A 79 -10.01 4.60 0.57
N ILE A 80 -9.52 4.80 -0.65
CA ILE A 80 -10.14 5.71 -1.62
C ILE A 80 -11.55 5.21 -1.99
N LEU A 81 -11.70 3.89 -2.18
CA LEU A 81 -12.99 3.28 -2.46
C LEU A 81 -13.97 3.46 -1.29
N ALA A 82 -13.53 3.21 -0.06
CA ALA A 82 -14.33 3.40 1.14
C ALA A 82 -14.82 4.86 1.28
N GLN A 83 -13.97 5.83 0.94
CA GLN A 83 -14.36 7.24 0.90
C GLN A 83 -15.37 7.53 -0.21
N GLN A 84 -15.24 6.91 -1.39
CA GLN A 84 -16.19 7.10 -2.49
C GLN A 84 -17.56 6.53 -2.18
N LEU A 85 -17.61 5.42 -1.46
CA LEU A 85 -18.85 4.79 -0.99
C LEU A 85 -19.47 5.50 0.24
N GLY A 86 -18.79 6.52 0.78
CA GLY A 86 -19.26 7.24 1.96
C GLY A 86 -19.12 6.48 3.28
N LEU A 87 -18.40 5.36 3.28
CA LEU A 87 -18.17 4.54 4.48
C LEU A 87 -17.21 5.24 5.46
N VAL A 88 -16.27 6.04 4.92
CA VAL A 88 -15.28 6.77 5.70
C VAL A 88 -15.13 8.20 5.17
N ASP A 89 -15.17 9.18 6.05
CA ASP A 89 -14.99 10.59 5.72
C ASP A 89 -13.50 11.01 5.80
N SER A 90 -13.10 11.96 4.94
CA SER A 90 -11.75 12.55 4.98
C SER A 90 -11.43 13.20 6.32
N ASP A 91 -12.45 13.71 7.03
CA ASP A 91 -12.26 14.31 8.36
C ASP A 91 -12.01 13.25 9.44
N GLN A 92 -12.66 12.07 9.33
CA GLN A 92 -12.40 10.91 10.18
C GLN A 92 -10.98 10.36 9.96
N LEU A 93 -10.53 10.29 8.70
CA LEU A 93 -9.17 9.88 8.38
C LEU A 93 -8.12 10.86 8.93
N LYS A 94 -8.38 12.17 8.85
CA LYS A 94 -7.50 13.19 9.47
C LYS A 94 -7.41 13.04 10.98
N ALA A 95 -8.52 12.82 11.66
CA ALA A 95 -8.55 12.60 13.10
C ALA A 95 -7.86 11.29 13.50
N GLY A 96 -7.96 10.27 12.63
CA GLY A 96 -7.38 8.95 12.84
C GLY A 96 -5.90 8.79 12.44
N ARG A 97 -5.19 9.84 12.01
CA ARG A 97 -3.80 9.77 11.51
C ARG A 97 -2.86 9.00 12.42
N ARG A 98 -2.89 9.25 13.73
CA ARG A 98 -2.01 8.57 14.69
C ARG A 98 -2.29 7.05 14.76
N TYR A 99 -3.55 6.66 14.67
CA TYR A 99 -3.93 5.25 14.62
C TYR A 99 -3.60 4.61 13.27
N ALA A 100 -3.71 5.38 12.18
CA ALA A 100 -3.35 4.92 10.84
C ALA A 100 -1.85 4.63 10.73
N VAL A 101 -0.98 5.47 11.28
CA VAL A 101 0.48 5.21 11.31
C VAL A 101 0.78 3.90 12.02
N VAL A 102 0.22 3.70 13.21
CA VAL A 102 0.40 2.46 13.98
C VAL A 102 -0.19 1.27 13.21
N GLY A 103 -1.39 1.41 12.65
CA GLY A 103 -2.05 0.37 11.87
C GLY A 103 -1.27 -0.02 10.62
N ILE A 104 -0.70 0.95 9.91
CA ILE A 104 0.15 0.71 8.73
C ILE A 104 1.41 -0.06 9.15
N VAL A 105 2.11 0.37 10.19
CA VAL A 105 3.33 -0.30 10.67
C VAL A 105 3.03 -1.73 11.10
N VAL A 106 1.94 -1.95 11.85
CA VAL A 106 1.51 -3.29 12.27
C VAL A 106 1.15 -4.16 11.05
N LEU A 107 0.39 -3.62 10.11
CA LEU A 107 0.01 -4.32 8.88
C LEU A 107 1.26 -4.72 8.08
N VAL A 108 2.19 -3.79 7.90
CA VAL A 108 3.45 -4.02 7.20
C VAL A 108 4.30 -5.06 7.92
N ALA A 109 4.37 -5.01 9.26
CA ALA A 109 5.11 -6.00 10.05
C ALA A 109 4.55 -7.43 9.88
N ILE A 110 3.22 -7.55 9.75
CA ILE A 110 2.56 -8.84 9.49
C ILE A 110 2.83 -9.32 8.05
N LEU A 111 2.78 -8.40 7.09
CA LEU A 111 2.98 -8.71 5.67
C LEU A 111 4.44 -9.02 5.34
N THR A 112 5.39 -8.41 6.04
CA THR A 112 6.81 -8.54 5.75
C THR A 112 7.36 -9.88 6.27
N PRO A 113 7.78 -10.79 5.39
CA PRO A 113 8.21 -12.13 5.80
C PRO A 113 9.56 -12.14 6.53
N SER A 114 10.36 -11.10 6.37
CA SER A 114 11.70 -10.98 6.98
C SER A 114 11.71 -10.25 8.33
N GLY A 115 10.69 -9.41 8.60
CA GLY A 115 10.62 -8.59 9.81
C GLY A 115 11.78 -7.58 9.97
N ASP A 116 12.58 -7.37 8.91
CA ASP A 116 13.71 -6.44 8.94
C ASP A 116 13.24 -4.98 8.88
N PRO A 117 13.92 -4.05 9.60
CA PRO A 117 13.51 -2.65 9.65
C PRO A 117 13.65 -1.92 8.32
N ILE A 118 14.52 -2.37 7.43
CA ILE A 118 14.71 -1.77 6.09
C ILE A 118 13.45 -1.98 5.26
N THR A 119 13.01 -3.23 5.09
CA THR A 119 11.79 -3.57 4.35
C THR A 119 10.56 -2.93 4.99
N LEU A 120 10.51 -2.92 6.32
CA LEU A 120 9.43 -2.31 7.08
C LEU A 120 9.32 -0.81 6.79
N GLY A 121 10.45 -0.09 6.75
CA GLY A 121 10.51 1.33 6.38
C GLY A 121 10.15 1.58 4.91
N VAL A 122 10.74 0.81 3.99
CA VAL A 122 10.51 0.94 2.55
C VAL A 122 9.04 0.71 2.18
N LEU A 123 8.33 -0.15 2.88
CA LEU A 123 6.90 -0.39 2.63
C LEU A 123 6.00 0.60 3.38
N SER A 124 6.32 0.93 4.64
CA SER A 124 5.50 1.82 5.48
C SER A 124 5.47 3.25 4.97
N VAL A 125 6.62 3.79 4.50
CA VAL A 125 6.72 5.18 4.05
C VAL A 125 5.79 5.45 2.85
N PRO A 126 5.85 4.74 1.73
CA PRO A 126 4.94 4.97 0.62
C PRO A 126 3.49 4.67 0.99
N MET A 127 3.21 3.66 1.82
CA MET A 127 1.84 3.41 2.29
C MET A 127 1.27 4.60 3.07
N TYR A 128 2.07 5.22 3.93
CA TYR A 128 1.67 6.42 4.64
C TYR A 128 1.46 7.62 3.70
N LEU A 129 2.35 7.80 2.72
CA LEU A 129 2.19 8.85 1.70
C LEU A 129 0.89 8.67 0.90
N PHE A 130 0.54 7.46 0.53
CA PHE A 130 -0.73 7.17 -0.14
C PHE A 130 -1.95 7.36 0.76
N TYR A 131 -1.81 7.08 2.06
CA TYR A 131 -2.83 7.39 3.04
C TYR A 131 -3.10 8.90 3.09
N GLU A 132 -2.07 9.75 3.18
CA GLU A 132 -2.21 11.21 3.11
C GLU A 132 -2.78 11.66 1.77
N ALA A 133 -2.34 11.10 0.65
CA ALA A 133 -2.90 11.37 -0.66
C ALA A 133 -4.40 11.06 -0.73
N SER A 134 -4.85 9.97 -0.11
CA SER A 134 -6.27 9.61 -0.04
C SER A 134 -7.10 10.63 0.75
N ILE A 135 -6.56 11.19 1.82
CA ILE A 135 -7.20 12.26 2.60
C ILE A 135 -7.33 13.53 1.75
N ILE A 136 -6.27 13.91 1.05
CA ILE A 136 -6.27 15.09 0.16
C ILE A 136 -7.31 14.92 -0.95
N PHE A 137 -7.39 13.74 -1.55
CA PHE A 137 -8.37 13.42 -2.58
C PHE A 137 -9.80 13.56 -2.08
N GLY A 138 -10.11 12.99 -0.91
CA GLY A 138 -11.44 13.10 -0.27
C GLY A 138 -11.80 14.54 0.07
N TRP A 139 -10.85 15.31 0.59
CA TRP A 139 -11.04 16.72 0.92
C TRP A 139 -11.32 17.57 -0.34
N LEU A 140 -10.57 17.37 -1.42
CA LEU A 140 -10.77 18.07 -2.69
C LEU A 140 -12.15 17.76 -3.29
N LYS A 141 -12.60 16.50 -3.21
CA LYS A 141 -13.94 16.09 -3.66
C LYS A 141 -15.03 16.80 -2.85
N LYS A 142 -14.88 16.84 -1.52
CA LYS A 142 -15.82 17.51 -0.60
C LYS A 142 -15.89 19.02 -0.87
N ARG A 143 -14.75 19.64 -1.16
CA ARG A 143 -14.66 21.07 -1.50
C ARG A 143 -15.33 21.42 -2.84
N LYS A 144 -15.18 20.56 -3.85
CA LYS A 144 -15.87 20.70 -5.14
C LYS A 144 -17.39 20.58 -4.99
N ALA A 145 -17.85 19.60 -4.23
CA ALA A 145 -19.29 19.40 -3.97
C ALA A 145 -19.92 20.62 -3.26
N LYS A 146 -19.23 21.18 -2.23
CA LYS A 146 -19.69 22.40 -1.56
C LYS A 146 -19.76 23.61 -2.49
N LYS A 147 -18.80 23.77 -3.40
CA LYS A 147 -18.82 24.87 -4.39
C LYS A 147 -19.95 24.75 -5.42
N GLN A 148 -20.34 23.54 -5.77
CA GLN A 148 -21.46 23.29 -6.68
C GLN A 148 -22.80 23.58 -5.98
N ALA A 149 -22.95 23.15 -4.72
CA ALA A 149 -24.16 23.45 -3.94
C ALA A 149 -24.36 24.95 -3.63
N ALA A 150 -23.28 25.74 -3.58
CA ALA A 150 -23.35 27.18 -3.36
C ALA A 150 -23.62 27.99 -4.65
N LYS A 151 -23.72 27.35 -5.82
CA LYS A 151 -24.01 28.00 -7.11
C LYS A 151 -25.45 27.77 -7.59
N VAL A 152 -26.24 27.01 -6.84
CA VAL A 152 -27.67 26.78 -7.04
C VAL A 152 -28.46 27.58 -6.02
#